data_d99330a7d5d8ede0cf706adc1bfd78a7
#
_entry.id   d99330a7d5d8ede0cf706adc1bfd78a7
#
_cell.length_a   1.000
_cell.length_b   1.000
_cell.length_c   1.000
_cell.angle_alpha   90.00
_cell.angle_beta   90.00
_cell.angle_gamma   90.00
#
_symmetry.space_group_name_H-M   'P 1'
#
loop_
_entity.id
_entity.type
_entity.pdbx_description
1 polymer ?
#
loop_
_entity_poly.entity_id
_entity_poly.type
_entity_poly.pdbx_seq_one_letter_code
_entity_poly.pdbx_strand_id
1 'polypeptide(L)'
;KMLADAKQGAFDLIVTREVCRFARNTVDTLVAVRELKKYGVEVYFVEDNIWTMDGDGELRLTIMATLAQEESRKISERVLAGQAISRQKGVLYGTGNIIGYDRVGGTYVINEPQAEIIRLIYSMYLDGFGEKAIVNELTKRGCKNGRGEVKWDCTKVGRVLKNATYKGYICYNKSVTV
;
A
#
# COMPACT_ATOMS: atom_id res chain seq x y z
N LYS A 1 9.56 -17.82 19.25
CA LYS A 1 9.38 -19.04 20.05
C LYS A 1 10.29 -20.13 19.50
N MET A 2 10.11 -20.63 18.28
CA MET A 2 10.90 -21.71 17.65
C MET A 2 12.44 -21.55 17.82
N LEU A 3 13.00 -20.38 17.46
CA LEU A 3 14.45 -20.13 17.63
C LEU A 3 14.90 -20.12 19.11
N ALA A 4 14.04 -19.69 20.04
CA ALA A 4 14.35 -19.71 21.47
C ALA A 4 14.39 -21.15 22.00
N ASP A 5 13.46 -22.00 21.55
CA ASP A 5 13.39 -23.40 21.92
C ASP A 5 14.57 -24.18 21.30
N ALA A 6 14.95 -23.86 20.05
CA ALA A 6 16.15 -24.41 19.40
C ALA A 6 17.44 -24.08 20.16
N LYS A 7 17.57 -22.83 20.65
CA LYS A 7 18.71 -22.41 21.47
C LYS A 7 18.84 -23.19 22.79
N GLN A 8 17.72 -23.71 23.32
CA GLN A 8 17.66 -24.52 24.52
C GLN A 8 17.87 -26.02 24.26
N GLY A 9 18.05 -26.41 22.99
CA GLY A 9 18.23 -27.82 22.61
C GLY A 9 16.94 -28.63 22.75
N ALA A 10 15.77 -28.00 22.58
CA ALA A 10 14.48 -28.69 22.76
C ALA A 10 14.17 -29.68 21.62
N PHE A 11 14.85 -29.55 20.47
CA PHE A 11 14.70 -30.42 19.31
C PHE A 11 15.92 -30.28 18.38
N ASP A 12 16.18 -31.31 17.57
CA ASP A 12 17.32 -31.39 16.65
C ASP A 12 16.90 -31.30 15.16
N LEU A 13 15.60 -31.55 14.89
CA LEU A 13 15.06 -31.59 13.52
C LEU A 13 13.72 -30.88 13.44
N ILE A 14 13.56 -30.10 12.37
CA ILE A 14 12.28 -29.51 11.96
C ILE A 14 11.92 -30.11 10.59
N VAL A 15 10.74 -30.72 10.50
CA VAL A 15 10.18 -31.16 9.23
C VAL A 15 9.08 -30.22 8.80
N THR A 16 9.19 -29.68 7.61
CA THR A 16 8.19 -28.77 7.02
C THR A 16 7.90 -29.14 5.59
N ARG A 17 6.76 -28.75 5.08
CA ARG A 17 6.30 -29.13 3.76
C ARG A 17 7.14 -28.48 2.65
N GLU A 18 7.19 -27.16 2.66
CA GLU A 18 7.76 -26.32 1.61
C GLU A 18 8.57 -25.16 2.21
N VAL A 19 9.56 -24.66 1.47
CA VAL A 19 10.36 -23.49 1.83
C VAL A 19 9.48 -22.24 2.02
N CYS A 20 8.46 -22.05 1.17
CA CYS A 20 7.56 -20.89 1.20
C CYS A 20 6.61 -20.88 2.40
N ARG A 21 6.43 -22.01 3.12
CA ARG A 21 5.61 -22.12 4.33
C ARG A 21 6.38 -21.88 5.62
N PHE A 22 7.69 -21.94 5.55
CA PHE A 22 8.54 -21.84 6.73
C PHE A 22 8.63 -20.40 7.27
N ALA A 23 8.73 -19.42 6.39
CA ALA A 23 8.75 -18.01 6.75
C ALA A 23 7.96 -17.14 5.74
N ARG A 24 7.89 -15.84 6.00
CA ARG A 24 7.12 -14.88 5.17
C ARG A 24 7.67 -14.73 3.75
N ASN A 25 8.95 -14.95 3.59
CA ASN A 25 9.63 -14.94 2.30
C ASN A 25 10.86 -15.85 2.36
N THR A 26 11.46 -16.15 1.21
CA THR A 26 12.59 -17.06 1.09
C THR A 26 13.86 -16.51 1.75
N VAL A 27 14.03 -15.18 1.82
CA VAL A 27 15.17 -14.55 2.50
C VAL A 27 15.09 -14.79 4.01
N ASP A 28 13.90 -14.58 4.61
CA ASP A 28 13.67 -14.84 6.03
C ASP A 28 13.85 -16.32 6.36
N THR A 29 13.47 -17.22 5.44
CA THR A 29 13.72 -18.66 5.57
C THR A 29 15.22 -18.94 5.63
N LEU A 30 16.02 -18.38 4.72
CA LEU A 30 17.47 -18.57 4.70
C LEU A 30 18.14 -18.06 5.99
N VAL A 31 17.70 -16.89 6.50
CA VAL A 31 18.21 -16.34 7.77
C VAL A 31 17.85 -17.26 8.94
N ALA A 32 16.60 -17.72 9.01
CA ALA A 32 16.15 -18.59 10.08
C ALA A 32 16.86 -19.96 10.06
N VAL A 33 17.05 -20.54 8.88
CA VAL A 33 17.80 -21.80 8.70
C VAL A 33 19.24 -21.65 9.16
N ARG A 34 19.93 -20.56 8.79
CA ARG A 34 21.30 -20.29 9.25
C ARG A 34 21.39 -20.14 10.77
N GLU A 35 20.39 -19.51 11.38
CA GLU A 35 20.32 -19.43 12.85
C GLU A 35 20.11 -20.79 13.51
N LEU A 36 19.21 -21.62 12.97
CA LEU A 36 18.94 -22.98 13.44
C LEU A 36 20.20 -23.86 13.32
N LYS A 37 20.92 -23.76 12.19
CA LYS A 37 22.18 -24.47 11.96
C LYS A 37 23.25 -24.16 13.03
N LYS A 38 23.31 -22.91 13.53
CA LYS A 38 24.21 -22.54 14.65
C LYS A 38 23.89 -23.29 15.94
N TYR A 39 22.63 -23.66 16.14
CA TYR A 39 22.17 -24.42 17.30
C TYR A 39 22.14 -25.92 17.08
N GLY A 40 22.69 -26.41 15.94
CA GLY A 40 22.70 -27.82 15.59
C GLY A 40 21.36 -28.38 15.15
N VAL A 41 20.38 -27.51 14.84
CA VAL A 41 19.06 -27.96 14.40
C VAL A 41 18.99 -27.98 12.87
N GLU A 42 18.62 -29.16 12.35
CA GLU A 42 18.40 -29.37 10.92
C GLU A 42 16.98 -29.05 10.51
N VAL A 43 16.78 -28.58 9.27
CA VAL A 43 15.45 -28.41 8.68
C VAL A 43 15.34 -29.25 7.42
N TYR A 44 14.28 -30.05 7.33
CA TYR A 44 13.95 -30.83 6.14
C TYR A 44 12.69 -30.29 5.47
N PHE A 45 12.82 -29.84 4.24
CA PHE A 45 11.75 -29.41 3.36
C PHE A 45 11.31 -30.58 2.48
N VAL A 46 10.16 -31.16 2.77
CA VAL A 46 9.73 -32.45 2.18
C VAL A 46 9.51 -32.34 0.67
N GLU A 47 8.73 -31.36 0.21
CA GLU A 47 8.39 -31.22 -1.22
C GLU A 47 9.57 -30.71 -2.05
N ASP A 48 10.41 -29.86 -1.47
CA ASP A 48 11.61 -29.35 -2.15
C ASP A 48 12.79 -30.34 -2.07
N ASN A 49 12.67 -31.37 -1.24
CA ASN A 49 13.71 -32.37 -0.92
C ASN A 49 15.05 -31.70 -0.56
N ILE A 50 15.00 -30.77 0.40
CA ILE A 50 16.15 -30.00 0.86
C ILE A 50 16.43 -30.30 2.33
N TRP A 51 17.67 -30.76 2.61
CA TRP A 51 18.23 -30.90 3.94
C TRP A 51 19.21 -29.75 4.20
N THR A 52 19.03 -29.02 5.28
CA THR A 52 19.74 -27.75 5.52
C THR A 52 21.16 -27.92 6.08
N MET A 53 21.46 -29.07 6.66
CA MET A 53 22.83 -29.37 7.10
C MET A 53 23.74 -29.73 5.92
N ASP A 54 23.19 -30.23 4.84
CA ASP A 54 23.95 -30.52 3.62
C ASP A 54 24.44 -29.23 2.95
N GLY A 55 25.65 -29.20 2.44
CA GLY A 55 26.19 -28.05 1.71
C GLY A 55 25.38 -27.71 0.44
N ASP A 56 24.83 -28.72 -0.23
CA ASP A 56 23.95 -28.56 -1.39
C ASP A 56 22.60 -27.91 -0.99
N GLY A 57 22.05 -28.26 0.17
CA GLY A 57 20.81 -27.69 0.68
C GLY A 57 20.91 -26.19 0.94
N GLU A 58 22.00 -25.73 1.53
CA GLU A 58 22.22 -24.29 1.74
C GLU A 58 22.40 -23.53 0.43
N LEU A 59 23.10 -24.12 -0.54
CA LEU A 59 23.27 -23.55 -1.88
C LEU A 59 21.91 -23.40 -2.59
N ARG A 60 21.08 -24.45 -2.58
CA ARG A 60 19.73 -24.42 -3.16
C ARG A 60 18.86 -23.33 -2.53
N LEU A 61 18.83 -23.23 -1.21
CA LEU A 61 18.10 -22.18 -0.51
C LEU A 61 18.59 -20.78 -0.87
N THR A 62 19.90 -20.60 -1.01
CA THR A 62 20.51 -19.32 -1.41
C THR A 62 20.11 -18.95 -2.83
N ILE A 63 20.13 -19.90 -3.76
CA ILE A 63 19.68 -19.68 -5.15
C ILE A 63 18.19 -19.32 -5.17
N MET A 64 17.34 -20.06 -4.45
CA MET A 64 15.90 -19.78 -4.37
C MET A 64 15.63 -18.39 -3.78
N ALA A 65 16.34 -18.00 -2.73
CA ALA A 65 16.20 -16.68 -2.13
C ALA A 65 16.60 -15.55 -3.11
N THR A 66 17.69 -15.74 -3.85
CA THR A 66 18.17 -14.77 -4.85
C THR A 66 17.17 -14.64 -6.00
N LEU A 67 16.64 -15.76 -6.51
CA LEU A 67 15.65 -15.75 -7.58
C LEU A 67 14.34 -15.06 -7.14
N ALA A 68 13.84 -15.36 -5.95
CA ALA A 68 12.63 -14.73 -5.40
C ALA A 68 12.81 -13.21 -5.22
N GLN A 69 13.99 -12.78 -4.77
CA GLN A 69 14.32 -11.36 -4.63
C GLN A 69 14.38 -10.65 -5.99
N GLU A 70 15.02 -11.26 -6.99
CA GLU A 70 15.07 -10.73 -8.36
C GLU A 70 13.70 -10.66 -9.02
N GLU A 71 12.85 -11.67 -8.81
CA GLU A 71 11.48 -11.64 -9.32
C GLU A 71 10.66 -10.50 -8.70
N SER A 72 10.74 -10.33 -7.39
CA SER A 72 10.09 -9.22 -6.67
C SER A 72 10.56 -7.85 -7.19
N ARG A 73 11.87 -7.70 -7.44
CA ARG A 73 12.44 -6.47 -8.02
C ARG A 73 11.89 -6.20 -9.42
N LYS A 74 11.88 -7.22 -10.28
CA LYS A 74 11.36 -7.10 -11.65
C LYS A 74 9.86 -6.76 -11.69
N ILE A 75 9.07 -7.34 -10.79
CA ILE A 75 7.64 -7.02 -10.65
C ILE A 75 7.49 -5.55 -10.27
N SER A 76 8.23 -5.07 -9.27
CA SER A 76 8.20 -3.67 -8.83
C SER A 76 8.57 -2.71 -9.96
N GLU A 77 9.63 -3.01 -10.72
CA GLU A 77 10.05 -2.21 -11.88
C GLU A 77 8.97 -2.15 -12.96
N ARG A 78 8.33 -3.29 -13.28
CA ARG A 78 7.24 -3.33 -14.26
C ARG A 78 6.04 -2.51 -13.80
N VAL A 79 5.67 -2.58 -12.53
CA VAL A 79 4.58 -1.79 -11.95
C VAL A 79 4.90 -0.29 -12.04
N LEU A 80 6.11 0.12 -11.67
CA LEU A 80 6.54 1.53 -11.76
C LEU A 80 6.55 2.04 -13.20
N ALA A 81 7.06 1.23 -14.14
CA ALA A 81 7.05 1.57 -15.57
C ALA A 81 5.62 1.70 -16.11
N GLY A 82 4.73 0.75 -15.76
CA GLY A 82 3.32 0.82 -16.15
C GLY A 82 2.60 2.06 -15.58
N GLN A 83 2.91 2.42 -14.32
CA GLN A 83 2.38 3.64 -13.70
C GLN A 83 2.93 4.90 -14.40
N ALA A 84 4.19 4.93 -14.80
CA ALA A 84 4.78 6.05 -15.52
C ALA A 84 4.09 6.28 -16.87
N ILE A 85 3.87 5.22 -17.65
CA ILE A 85 3.14 5.27 -18.91
C ILE A 85 1.69 5.75 -18.71
N SER A 86 1.01 5.24 -17.69
CA SER A 86 -0.36 5.64 -17.36
C SER A 86 -0.43 7.14 -17.00
N ARG A 87 0.57 7.65 -16.26
CA ARG A 87 0.69 9.08 -15.94
C ARG A 87 0.89 9.94 -17.18
N GLN A 88 1.77 9.53 -18.09
CA GLN A 88 2.00 10.24 -19.36
C GLN A 88 0.74 10.29 -20.22
N LYS A 89 -0.07 9.23 -20.20
CA LYS A 89 -1.35 9.17 -20.91
C LYS A 89 -2.49 9.90 -20.19
N GLY A 90 -2.25 10.51 -19.02
CA GLY A 90 -3.28 11.18 -18.22
C GLY A 90 -4.31 10.25 -17.60
N VAL A 91 -4.02 8.95 -17.52
CA VAL A 91 -4.95 7.98 -16.91
C VAL A 91 -5.05 8.23 -15.41
N LEU A 92 -6.27 8.40 -14.92
CA LEU A 92 -6.53 8.59 -13.50
C LEU A 92 -6.20 7.33 -12.71
N TYR A 93 -5.26 7.43 -11.78
CA TYR A 93 -4.86 6.34 -10.92
C TYR A 93 -5.61 6.36 -9.59
N GLY A 94 -6.06 5.17 -9.15
CA GLY A 94 -6.77 5.00 -7.89
C GLY A 94 -8.30 5.08 -8.02
N THR A 95 -8.98 4.79 -6.91
CA THR A 95 -10.45 4.80 -6.79
C THR A 95 -11.00 6.14 -6.29
N GLY A 96 -10.16 7.17 -6.25
CA GLY A 96 -10.46 8.42 -5.57
C GLY A 96 -11.71 9.11 -6.09
N ASN A 97 -12.83 8.96 -5.37
CA ASN A 97 -13.98 9.84 -5.53
C ASN A 97 -13.60 11.22 -5.01
N ILE A 98 -13.54 12.17 -5.91
CA ILE A 98 -13.32 13.58 -5.58
C ILE A 98 -14.69 14.23 -5.61
N ILE A 99 -15.13 14.80 -4.49
CA ILE A 99 -16.41 15.51 -4.43
C ILE A 99 -16.43 16.63 -5.49
N GLY A 100 -17.53 16.76 -6.21
CA GLY A 100 -17.65 17.68 -7.35
C GLY A 100 -17.31 17.06 -8.70
N TYR A 101 -16.83 15.81 -8.72
CA TYR A 101 -16.53 15.11 -9.96
C TYR A 101 -17.01 13.66 -9.93
N ASP A 102 -17.56 13.22 -11.04
CA ASP A 102 -17.83 11.81 -11.32
C ASP A 102 -16.73 11.25 -12.24
N ARG A 103 -16.41 9.99 -12.08
CA ARG A 103 -15.45 9.31 -12.95
C ARG A 103 -16.19 8.55 -14.05
N VAL A 104 -16.12 9.04 -15.26
CA VAL A 104 -16.77 8.45 -16.44
C VAL A 104 -15.72 8.17 -17.51
N GLY A 105 -15.63 6.94 -17.99
CA GLY A 105 -14.70 6.57 -19.07
C GLY A 105 -13.22 6.82 -18.75
N GLY A 106 -12.85 6.83 -17.46
CA GLY A 106 -11.45 7.09 -17.03
C GLY A 106 -11.07 8.56 -16.93
N THR A 107 -12.02 9.48 -17.10
CA THR A 107 -11.85 10.93 -16.94
C THR A 107 -12.74 11.46 -15.83
N TYR A 108 -12.46 12.68 -15.34
CA TYR A 108 -13.33 13.39 -14.41
C TYR A 108 -14.33 14.25 -15.19
N VAL A 109 -15.62 14.05 -14.89
CA VAL A 109 -16.72 14.87 -15.37
C VAL A 109 -17.29 15.64 -14.19
N ILE A 110 -17.66 16.91 -14.38
CA ILE A 110 -18.20 17.74 -13.31
C ILE A 110 -19.57 17.19 -12.89
N ASN A 111 -19.74 16.98 -11.59
CA ASN A 111 -21.01 16.70 -10.95
C ASN A 111 -21.56 18.03 -10.40
N GLU A 112 -22.42 18.70 -11.14
CA GLU A 112 -22.89 20.06 -10.80
C GLU A 112 -23.44 20.20 -9.38
N PRO A 113 -24.34 19.32 -8.87
CA PRO A 113 -24.82 19.42 -7.50
C PRO A 113 -23.72 19.40 -6.43
N GLN A 114 -22.65 18.61 -6.67
CA GLN A 114 -21.51 18.57 -5.76
C GLN A 114 -20.53 19.72 -6.02
N ALA A 115 -20.39 20.16 -7.26
CA ALA A 115 -19.52 21.27 -7.64
C ALA A 115 -19.98 22.59 -7.01
N GLU A 116 -21.29 22.80 -6.87
CA GLU A 116 -21.84 23.97 -6.15
C GLU A 116 -21.38 24.01 -4.69
N ILE A 117 -21.33 22.87 -4.02
CA ILE A 117 -20.82 22.77 -2.64
C ILE A 117 -19.35 23.19 -2.59
N ILE A 118 -18.56 22.74 -3.57
CA ILE A 118 -17.14 23.09 -3.66
C ILE A 118 -16.95 24.58 -3.94
N ARG A 119 -17.73 25.15 -4.86
CA ARG A 119 -17.72 26.60 -5.15
C ARG A 119 -18.07 27.41 -3.90
N LEU A 120 -19.06 26.97 -3.12
CA LEU A 120 -19.43 27.59 -1.86
C LEU A 120 -18.30 27.58 -0.83
N ILE A 121 -17.61 26.43 -0.68
CA ILE A 121 -16.45 26.32 0.23
C ILE A 121 -15.36 27.32 -0.16
N TYR A 122 -15.01 27.40 -1.44
CA TYR A 122 -13.99 28.34 -1.93
C TYR A 122 -14.43 29.80 -1.80
N SER A 123 -15.69 30.14 -2.15
CA SER A 123 -16.22 31.48 -2.00
C SER A 123 -16.14 31.96 -0.53
N MET A 124 -16.66 31.18 0.40
CA MET A 124 -16.61 31.53 1.81
C MET A 124 -15.17 31.67 2.32
N TYR A 125 -14.26 30.81 1.87
CA TYR A 125 -12.85 30.89 2.27
C TYR A 125 -12.18 32.17 1.73
N LEU A 126 -12.49 32.57 0.51
CA LEU A 126 -12.01 33.82 -0.10
C LEU A 126 -12.59 35.06 0.59
N ASP A 127 -13.82 34.96 1.08
CA ASP A 127 -14.49 36.02 1.88
C ASP A 127 -13.93 36.10 3.32
N GLY A 128 -12.91 35.27 3.65
CA GLY A 128 -12.24 35.32 4.95
C GLY A 128 -12.83 34.42 6.04
N PHE A 129 -13.82 33.58 5.72
CA PHE A 129 -14.39 32.68 6.72
C PHE A 129 -13.43 31.52 7.04
N GLY A 130 -13.28 31.24 8.34
CA GLY A 130 -12.50 30.08 8.79
C GLY A 130 -13.21 28.76 8.54
N GLU A 131 -12.44 27.65 8.51
CA GLU A 131 -12.95 26.30 8.23
C GLU A 131 -14.16 25.91 9.11
N LYS A 132 -14.18 26.33 10.39
CA LYS A 132 -15.29 26.05 11.32
C LYS A 132 -16.60 26.76 10.92
N ALA A 133 -16.51 27.99 10.44
CA ALA A 133 -17.67 28.72 9.95
C ALA A 133 -18.21 28.07 8.68
N ILE A 134 -17.35 27.65 7.77
CA ILE A 134 -17.72 26.93 6.55
C ILE A 134 -18.41 25.60 6.90
N VAL A 135 -17.89 24.82 7.85
CA VAL A 135 -18.52 23.57 8.33
C VAL A 135 -19.94 23.83 8.84
N ASN A 136 -20.13 24.87 9.66
CA ASN A 136 -21.42 25.21 10.20
C ASN A 136 -22.42 25.57 9.08
N GLU A 137 -22.01 26.37 8.11
CA GLU A 137 -22.87 26.76 6.98
C GLU A 137 -23.24 25.57 6.09
N LEU A 138 -22.27 24.67 5.77
CA LEU A 138 -22.53 23.45 5.01
C LEU A 138 -23.52 22.52 5.73
N THR A 139 -23.41 22.42 7.04
CA THR A 139 -24.30 21.60 7.86
C THR A 139 -25.72 22.23 7.91
N LYS A 140 -25.79 23.54 8.09
CA LYS A 140 -27.05 24.29 8.12
C LYS A 140 -27.82 24.16 6.80
N ARG A 141 -27.12 24.19 5.66
CA ARG A 141 -27.70 24.01 4.32
C ARG A 141 -27.99 22.54 3.97
N GLY A 142 -27.65 21.60 4.83
CA GLY A 142 -27.85 20.18 4.55
C GLY A 142 -26.99 19.66 3.42
N CYS A 143 -25.82 20.28 3.14
CA CYS A 143 -24.93 19.88 2.06
C CYS A 143 -24.37 18.48 2.34
N LYS A 144 -24.47 17.58 1.36
CA LYS A 144 -23.94 16.22 1.46
C LYS A 144 -22.46 16.19 1.11
N ASN A 145 -21.68 15.44 1.88
CA ASN A 145 -20.26 15.17 1.59
C ASN A 145 -20.10 14.09 0.50
N GLY A 146 -18.87 13.76 0.13
CA GLY A 146 -18.58 12.74 -0.88
C GLY A 146 -19.04 11.30 -0.54
N ARG A 147 -19.57 11.07 0.68
CA ARG A 147 -20.23 9.83 1.08
C ARG A 147 -21.75 9.92 1.07
N GLY A 148 -22.30 11.05 0.69
CA GLY A 148 -23.74 11.29 0.71
C GLY A 148 -24.31 11.68 2.08
N GLU A 149 -23.47 11.96 3.08
CA GLU A 149 -23.86 12.30 4.45
C GLU A 149 -23.78 13.82 4.69
N VAL A 150 -24.69 14.36 5.49
CA VAL A 150 -24.60 15.75 5.98
C VAL A 150 -23.70 15.77 7.22
N LYS A 151 -22.43 15.42 7.01
CA LYS A 151 -21.42 15.35 8.09
C LYS A 151 -20.10 15.95 7.61
N TRP A 152 -19.92 17.24 7.91
CA TRP A 152 -18.71 17.98 7.61
C TRP A 152 -17.86 18.17 8.86
N ASP A 153 -16.55 18.28 8.67
CA ASP A 153 -15.54 18.62 9.69
C ASP A 153 -14.44 19.48 9.05
N CYS A 154 -13.67 20.18 9.88
CA CYS A 154 -12.60 21.06 9.41
C CYS A 154 -11.57 20.30 8.55
N THR A 155 -11.30 19.03 8.89
CA THR A 155 -10.37 18.20 8.11
C THR A 155 -10.86 17.98 6.68
N LYS A 156 -12.15 17.76 6.48
CA LYS A 156 -12.74 17.59 5.13
C LYS A 156 -12.71 18.89 4.34
N VAL A 157 -13.06 20.01 4.97
CA VAL A 157 -12.98 21.33 4.34
C VAL A 157 -11.52 21.65 3.96
N GLY A 158 -10.57 21.47 4.89
CA GLY A 158 -9.16 21.68 4.62
C GLY A 158 -8.60 20.78 3.50
N ARG A 159 -9.10 19.53 3.38
CA ARG A 159 -8.73 18.64 2.25
C ARG A 159 -9.26 19.17 0.92
N VAL A 160 -10.46 19.71 0.88
CA VAL A 160 -11.01 20.34 -0.33
C VAL A 160 -10.15 21.53 -0.74
N LEU A 161 -9.86 22.45 0.18
CA LEU A 161 -9.07 23.65 -0.08
C LEU A 161 -7.64 23.36 -0.56
N LYS A 162 -7.04 22.28 -0.07
CA LYS A 162 -5.68 21.84 -0.43
C LYS A 162 -5.62 20.95 -1.66
N ASN A 163 -6.74 20.55 -2.24
CA ASN A 163 -6.74 19.60 -3.34
C ASN A 163 -6.47 20.29 -4.68
N ALA A 164 -5.29 20.09 -5.23
CA ALA A 164 -4.88 20.68 -6.51
C ALA A 164 -5.73 20.24 -7.73
N THR A 165 -6.52 19.17 -7.59
CA THR A 165 -7.43 18.74 -8.68
C THR A 165 -8.46 19.80 -9.03
N TYR A 166 -8.92 20.63 -8.07
CA TYR A 166 -9.83 21.74 -8.34
C TYR A 166 -9.21 22.90 -9.14
N LYS A 167 -7.87 22.88 -9.31
CA LYS A 167 -7.12 23.78 -10.22
C LYS A 167 -6.87 23.14 -11.58
N GLY A 168 -7.41 21.95 -11.86
CA GLY A 168 -7.17 21.22 -13.10
C GLY A 168 -5.91 20.34 -13.09
N TYR A 169 -5.25 20.14 -11.96
CA TYR A 169 -4.07 19.29 -11.87
C TYR A 169 -4.41 17.89 -11.39
N ILE A 170 -3.81 16.88 -12.01
CA ILE A 170 -3.82 15.51 -11.50
C ILE A 170 -2.52 15.27 -10.74
N CYS A 171 -2.61 15.11 -9.42
CA CYS A 171 -1.44 14.89 -8.59
C CYS A 171 -1.11 13.40 -8.45
N TYR A 172 0.11 13.04 -8.80
CA TYR A 172 0.70 11.72 -8.59
C TYR A 172 1.78 11.78 -7.49
N ASN A 173 2.10 10.64 -6.88
CA ASN A 173 3.17 10.52 -5.88
C ASN A 173 3.03 11.50 -4.71
N LYS A 174 1.83 11.56 -4.11
CA LYS A 174 1.56 12.43 -2.94
C LYS A 174 2.33 12.02 -1.67
N SER A 175 2.83 10.79 -1.61
CA SER A 175 3.68 10.29 -0.54
C SER A 175 4.81 9.47 -1.14
N VAL A 176 6.03 9.73 -0.70
CA VAL A 176 7.21 8.88 -0.96
C VAL A 176 7.55 8.22 0.36
N THR A 177 7.57 6.89 0.39
CA THR A 177 8.11 6.15 1.54
C THR A 177 9.63 6.20 1.41
N VAL A 178 10.28 6.85 2.36
CA VAL A 178 11.74 6.88 2.51
C VAL A 178 12.16 5.63 3.25
#